data_9256f3b82ec7fc7c4d1a9b728a284db2
#
_entry.id   9256f3b82ec7fc7c4d1a9b728a284db2
#
_cell.length_a   1.000
_cell.length_b   1.000
_cell.length_c   1.000
_cell.angle_alpha   90.00
_cell.angle_beta   90.00
_cell.angle_gamma   90.00
#
_symmetry.space_group_name_H-M   'P 1'
#
loop_
_entity.id
_entity.type
_entity.pdbx_description
1 polymer ?
#
loop_
_entity_poly.entity_id
_entity_poly.type
_entity_poly.pdbx_seq_one_letter_code
_entity_poly.pdbx_strand_id
1 'polypeptide(L)'
;KMPEFADIDIVFDATSAGAHMHNEVFLRGHKENIKIVDLTPAAIGPYCVPVVNLEQNLNEGNVNMVTCGGQATIPMVAAVSRVAKVHYAEIVASISSKSAGPGTRANIDEFTETTSKAIEVVGGAQKGKAIIILNPAEPPLLMRDTVYVLSDAADQAEVEASVEEMVQAVSSYVPGYRLKQ
;
A
#
# COMPACT_ATOMS: atom_id res chain seq x y z
N LYS A 1 6.16 31.17 -9.28
CA LYS A 1 7.24 31.07 -8.27
C LYS A 1 6.94 29.86 -7.42
N MET A 2 7.85 28.91 -7.39
CA MET A 2 7.76 27.81 -6.43
C MET A 2 7.90 28.38 -5.01
N PRO A 3 7.18 27.81 -4.01
CA PRO A 3 7.41 28.18 -2.61
C PRO A 3 8.89 27.97 -2.26
N GLU A 4 9.40 28.73 -1.32
CA GLU A 4 10.75 28.53 -0.84
C GLU A 4 10.84 27.15 -0.18
N PHE A 5 11.62 26.25 -0.76
CA PHE A 5 11.79 24.88 -0.29
C PHE A 5 12.34 24.78 1.14
N ALA A 6 12.91 25.87 1.66
CA ALA A 6 13.46 25.94 3.01
C ALA A 6 12.44 25.57 4.10
N ASP A 7 11.17 25.92 3.89
CA ASP A 7 10.10 25.73 4.88
C ASP A 7 9.30 24.43 4.67
N ILE A 8 9.70 23.61 3.67
CA ILE A 8 9.00 22.35 3.38
C ILE A 8 9.79 21.19 3.96
N ASP A 9 9.22 20.45 4.89
CA ASP A 9 9.84 19.27 5.49
C ASP A 9 9.38 17.97 4.84
N ILE A 10 8.14 17.92 4.36
CA ILE A 10 7.54 16.72 3.77
C ILE A 10 6.87 17.09 2.45
N VAL A 11 7.09 16.25 1.44
CA VAL A 11 6.40 16.34 0.13
C VAL A 11 5.66 15.04 -0.13
N PHE A 12 4.39 15.16 -0.49
CA PHE A 12 3.60 14.05 -1.03
C PHE A 12 3.65 14.12 -2.56
N ASP A 13 4.27 13.13 -3.17
CA ASP A 13 4.34 13.05 -4.63
C ASP A 13 3.23 12.15 -5.17
N ALA A 14 2.21 12.77 -5.75
CA ALA A 14 1.05 12.12 -6.36
C ALA A 14 1.05 12.29 -7.89
N THR A 15 2.20 12.32 -8.52
CA THR A 15 2.34 12.53 -9.97
C THR A 15 2.27 11.20 -10.74
N SER A 16 3.37 10.77 -11.32
CA SER A 16 3.49 9.48 -12.02
C SER A 16 4.84 8.84 -11.71
N ALA A 17 5.00 7.56 -11.96
CA ALA A 17 6.26 6.86 -11.72
C ALA A 17 7.45 7.56 -12.38
N GLY A 18 7.33 7.89 -13.66
CA GLY A 18 8.38 8.61 -14.39
C GLY A 18 8.65 10.01 -13.86
N ALA A 19 7.61 10.75 -13.45
CA ALA A 19 7.77 12.06 -12.86
C ALA A 19 8.41 11.99 -11.47
N HIS A 20 8.05 11.02 -10.65
CA HIS A 20 8.61 10.84 -9.32
C HIS A 20 10.13 10.64 -9.35
N MET A 21 10.65 9.86 -10.28
CA MET A 21 12.09 9.68 -10.46
C MET A 21 12.84 11.02 -10.67
N HIS A 22 12.24 11.94 -11.43
CA HIS A 22 12.82 13.25 -11.64
C HIS A 22 12.60 14.18 -10.44
N ASN A 23 11.41 14.13 -9.84
CA ASN A 23 11.04 14.96 -8.70
C ASN A 23 11.92 14.64 -7.48
N GLU A 24 12.23 13.39 -7.22
CA GLU A 24 13.09 12.99 -6.12
C GLU A 24 14.48 13.64 -6.23
N VAL A 25 15.10 13.51 -7.39
CA VAL A 25 16.43 14.13 -7.64
C VAL A 25 16.36 15.65 -7.51
N PHE A 26 15.32 16.27 -8.07
CA PHE A 26 15.13 17.72 -8.01
C PHE A 26 14.92 18.22 -6.57
N LEU A 27 14.04 17.57 -5.81
CA LEU A 27 13.71 17.96 -4.44
C LEU A 27 14.94 17.82 -3.52
N ARG A 28 15.69 16.72 -3.62
CA ARG A 28 16.92 16.53 -2.84
C ARG A 28 18.03 17.49 -3.22
N GLY A 29 18.11 17.90 -4.47
CA GLY A 29 19.03 18.94 -4.91
C GLY A 29 18.77 20.32 -4.28
N HIS A 30 17.53 20.57 -3.84
CA HIS A 30 17.13 21.82 -3.17
C HIS A 30 17.16 21.71 -1.64
N LYS A 31 16.80 20.55 -1.08
CA LYS A 31 16.83 20.28 0.36
C LYS A 31 17.16 18.79 0.61
N GLU A 32 18.39 18.52 1.02
CA GLU A 32 18.89 17.16 1.20
C GLU A 32 18.03 16.31 2.15
N ASN A 33 17.58 16.91 3.24
CA ASN A 33 16.82 16.23 4.30
C ASN A 33 15.30 16.25 4.11
N ILE A 34 14.81 16.61 2.91
CA ILE A 34 13.37 16.59 2.63
C ILE A 34 12.84 15.16 2.69
N LYS A 35 11.71 14.96 3.37
CA LYS A 35 11.00 13.68 3.37
C LYS A 35 10.04 13.63 2.19
N ILE A 36 10.10 12.55 1.44
CA ILE A 36 9.22 12.33 0.29
C ILE A 36 8.32 11.14 0.58
N VAL A 37 7.02 11.35 0.47
CA VAL A 37 6.00 10.31 0.55
C VAL A 37 5.49 10.05 -0.86
N ASP A 38 5.96 8.95 -1.45
CA ASP A 38 5.64 8.57 -2.81
C ASP A 38 4.28 7.85 -2.86
N LEU A 39 3.32 8.47 -3.55
CA LEU A 39 1.99 7.92 -3.82
C LEU A 39 1.89 7.37 -5.26
N THR A 40 3.01 7.24 -5.94
CA THR A 40 3.10 6.71 -7.30
C THR A 40 3.56 5.25 -7.28
N PRO A 41 3.39 4.49 -8.35
CA PRO A 41 3.92 3.13 -8.44
C PRO A 41 5.43 3.05 -8.74
N ALA A 42 6.19 4.14 -8.62
CA ALA A 42 7.62 4.19 -8.94
C ALA A 42 8.48 3.25 -8.08
N ALA A 43 8.07 3.00 -6.85
CA ALA A 43 8.74 2.09 -5.91
C ALA A 43 10.25 2.34 -5.74
N ILE A 44 10.66 3.59 -5.65
CA ILE A 44 12.08 3.99 -5.48
C ILE A 44 12.51 3.80 -4.03
N GLY A 45 11.69 4.25 -3.07
CA GLY A 45 11.93 4.07 -1.65
C GLY A 45 11.39 2.72 -1.14
N PRO A 46 11.67 2.35 0.12
CA PRO A 46 11.09 1.18 0.73
C PRO A 46 9.56 1.28 0.79
N TYR A 47 8.90 0.13 0.64
CA TYR A 47 7.45 0.06 0.80
C TYR A 47 7.05 0.32 2.24
N CYS A 48 6.10 1.24 2.44
CA CYS A 48 5.59 1.59 3.75
C CYS A 48 4.08 1.33 3.83
N VAL A 49 3.71 0.44 4.73
CA VAL A 49 2.32 0.24 5.20
C VAL A 49 2.33 0.60 6.68
N PRO A 50 1.80 1.76 7.08
CA PRO A 50 2.07 2.35 8.39
C PRO A 50 1.81 1.43 9.57
N VAL A 51 0.70 0.71 9.59
CA VAL A 51 0.34 -0.22 10.66
C VAL A 51 1.30 -1.42 10.78
N VAL A 52 2.08 -1.70 9.72
CA VAL A 52 3.00 -2.85 9.68
C VAL A 52 4.44 -2.44 9.93
N ASN A 53 4.93 -1.39 9.25
CA ASN A 53 6.37 -1.10 9.22
C ASN A 53 6.72 0.41 9.22
N LEU A 54 5.86 1.29 9.73
CA LEU A 54 6.16 2.72 9.80
C LEU A 54 7.45 3.01 10.59
N GLU A 55 7.58 2.40 11.77
CA GLU A 55 8.73 2.61 12.66
C GLU A 55 10.07 2.32 11.97
N GLN A 56 10.10 1.32 11.10
CA GLN A 56 11.29 0.92 10.35
C GLN A 56 11.66 1.96 9.28
N ASN A 57 10.68 2.72 8.80
CA ASN A 57 10.83 3.66 7.69
C ASN A 57 10.89 5.15 8.12
N LEU A 58 10.81 5.45 9.42
CA LEU A 58 10.81 6.84 9.92
C LEU A 58 12.04 7.65 9.51
N ASN A 59 13.18 6.99 9.35
CA ASN A 59 14.44 7.65 8.98
C ASN A 59 14.69 7.67 7.47
N GLU A 60 13.87 6.99 6.69
CA GLU A 60 13.99 7.00 5.23
C GLU A 60 13.65 8.38 4.65
N GLY A 61 14.39 8.77 3.67
CA GLY A 61 14.17 10.06 3.00
C GLY A 61 13.06 10.00 1.94
N ASN A 62 12.77 8.81 1.42
CA ASN A 62 11.70 8.55 0.47
C ASN A 62 11.03 7.23 0.87
N VAL A 63 9.72 7.23 1.04
CA VAL A 63 8.93 6.03 1.32
C VAL A 63 7.86 5.87 0.27
N ASN A 64 7.71 4.65 -0.25
CA ASN A 64 6.66 4.33 -1.21
C ASN A 64 5.42 3.79 -0.49
N MET A 65 4.29 4.45 -0.69
CA MET A 65 3.01 4.08 -0.05
C MET A 65 2.28 2.95 -0.79
N VAL A 66 2.96 2.21 -1.64
CA VAL A 66 2.43 1.08 -2.39
C VAL A 66 1.28 1.51 -3.31
N THR A 67 0.07 1.05 -3.04
CA THR A 67 -1.15 1.34 -3.79
C THR A 67 -2.35 1.36 -2.84
N CYS A 68 -3.47 1.90 -3.25
CA CYS A 68 -4.69 1.89 -2.44
C CYS A 68 -5.13 0.47 -2.03
N GLY A 69 -5.11 -0.48 -2.99
CA GLY A 69 -5.38 -1.89 -2.70
C GLY A 69 -4.33 -2.52 -1.78
N GLY A 70 -3.05 -2.18 -1.97
CA GLY A 70 -1.98 -2.65 -1.09
C GLY A 70 -2.13 -2.13 0.34
N GLN A 71 -2.40 -0.85 0.53
CA GLN A 71 -2.63 -0.28 1.87
C GLN A 71 -3.82 -0.91 2.59
N ALA A 72 -4.87 -1.31 1.83
CA ALA A 72 -6.04 -1.93 2.42
C ALA A 72 -5.84 -3.42 2.78
N THR A 73 -4.99 -4.15 2.06
CA THR A 73 -4.93 -5.61 2.10
C THR A 73 -3.66 -6.20 2.71
N ILE A 74 -2.52 -5.52 2.53
CA ILE A 74 -1.25 -5.98 3.13
C ILE A 74 -1.32 -6.10 4.66
N PRO A 75 -2.03 -5.24 5.39
CA PRO A 75 -2.26 -5.45 6.82
C PRO A 75 -2.86 -6.81 7.15
N MET A 76 -3.80 -7.31 6.32
CA MET A 76 -4.42 -8.62 6.53
C MET A 76 -3.43 -9.77 6.30
N VAL A 77 -2.59 -9.66 5.26
CA VAL A 77 -1.51 -10.63 5.03
C VAL A 77 -0.52 -10.63 6.19
N ALA A 78 -0.13 -9.47 6.65
CA ALA A 78 0.79 -9.30 7.79
C ALA A 78 0.19 -9.86 9.09
N ALA A 79 -1.12 -9.70 9.31
CA ALA A 79 -1.82 -10.28 10.46
C ALA A 79 -1.72 -11.81 10.47
N VAL A 80 -1.91 -12.46 9.32
CA VAL A 80 -1.72 -13.92 9.21
C VAL A 80 -0.25 -14.30 9.38
N SER A 81 0.67 -13.53 8.80
CA SER A 81 2.11 -13.79 8.90
C SER A 81 2.67 -13.70 10.32
N ARG A 82 1.98 -13.02 11.24
CA ARG A 82 2.34 -13.00 12.68
C ARG A 82 2.07 -14.34 13.37
N VAL A 83 1.13 -15.12 12.85
CA VAL A 83 0.67 -16.38 13.46
C VAL A 83 1.24 -17.58 12.75
N ALA A 84 1.36 -17.54 11.43
CA ALA A 84 1.81 -18.66 10.62
C ALA A 84 2.71 -18.21 9.47
N LYS A 85 3.56 -19.11 9.00
CA LYS A 85 4.36 -18.87 7.79
C LYS A 85 3.45 -18.84 6.57
N VAL A 86 3.46 -17.73 5.85
CA VAL A 86 2.66 -17.52 4.64
C VAL A 86 3.48 -17.88 3.40
N HIS A 87 3.02 -18.88 2.67
CA HIS A 87 3.66 -19.35 1.43
C HIS A 87 3.21 -18.55 0.21
N TYR A 88 1.93 -18.17 0.19
CA TYR A 88 1.33 -17.41 -0.91
C TYR A 88 0.23 -16.51 -0.37
N ALA A 89 0.18 -15.29 -0.89
CA ALA A 89 -0.96 -14.40 -0.65
C ALA A 89 -1.39 -13.74 -1.95
N GLU A 90 -2.69 -13.69 -2.16
CA GLU A 90 -3.31 -13.05 -3.32
C GLU A 90 -4.35 -12.04 -2.84
N ILE A 91 -4.34 -10.86 -3.43
CA ILE A 91 -5.37 -9.86 -3.24
C ILE A 91 -6.18 -9.66 -4.52
N VAL A 92 -7.48 -9.50 -4.37
CA VAL A 92 -8.39 -9.08 -5.42
C VAL A 92 -9.01 -7.76 -4.98
N ALA A 93 -8.49 -6.65 -5.51
CA ALA A 93 -8.95 -5.30 -5.19
C ALA A 93 -10.00 -4.84 -6.20
N SER A 94 -11.24 -4.69 -5.76
CA SER A 94 -12.33 -4.14 -6.56
C SER A 94 -12.53 -2.66 -6.24
N ILE A 95 -12.10 -1.79 -7.14
CA ILE A 95 -12.22 -0.34 -7.01
C ILE A 95 -13.24 0.22 -7.99
N SER A 96 -13.90 1.32 -7.61
CA SER A 96 -14.80 2.00 -8.54
C SER A 96 -14.03 2.46 -9.79
N SER A 97 -14.58 2.12 -10.96
CA SER A 97 -14.03 2.57 -12.25
C SER A 97 -13.92 4.10 -12.34
N LYS A 98 -14.82 4.83 -11.68
CA LYS A 98 -14.80 6.30 -11.63
C LYS A 98 -13.64 6.84 -10.77
N SER A 99 -13.23 6.11 -9.74
CA SER A 99 -12.12 6.50 -8.86
C SER A 99 -10.75 6.20 -9.47
N ALA A 100 -10.69 5.32 -10.46
CA ALA A 100 -9.46 5.03 -11.18
C ALA A 100 -9.14 6.17 -12.15
N GLY A 101 -8.19 7.01 -11.78
CA GLY A 101 -7.70 8.10 -12.62
C GLY A 101 -6.97 7.63 -13.88
N PRO A 102 -6.64 8.55 -14.81
CA PRO A 102 -5.89 8.22 -16.02
C PRO A 102 -4.57 7.51 -15.74
N GLY A 103 -3.85 7.91 -14.69
CA GLY A 103 -2.60 7.28 -14.28
C GLY A 103 -2.77 5.81 -13.89
N THR A 104 -3.77 5.48 -13.08
CA THR A 104 -4.06 4.09 -12.69
C THR A 104 -4.40 3.23 -13.90
N ARG A 105 -5.20 3.77 -14.84
CA ARG A 105 -5.58 3.03 -16.06
C ARG A 105 -4.43 2.80 -17.01
N ALA A 106 -3.51 3.76 -17.12
CA ALA A 106 -2.34 3.66 -17.97
C ALA A 106 -1.26 2.71 -17.38
N ASN A 107 -1.24 2.53 -16.06
CA ASN A 107 -0.18 1.83 -15.35
C ASN A 107 -0.71 0.68 -14.48
N ILE A 108 -1.72 -0.07 -14.97
CA ILE A 108 -2.29 -1.23 -14.25
C ILE A 108 -1.23 -2.28 -13.94
N ASP A 109 -0.31 -2.52 -14.86
CA ASP A 109 0.76 -3.51 -14.68
C ASP A 109 1.70 -3.08 -13.55
N GLU A 110 2.12 -1.82 -13.49
CA GLU A 110 2.93 -1.27 -12.40
C GLU A 110 2.20 -1.35 -11.06
N PHE A 111 0.87 -1.10 -11.04
CA PHE A 111 0.05 -1.27 -9.85
C PHE A 111 0.09 -2.70 -9.33
N THR A 112 -0.10 -3.68 -10.19
CA THR A 112 -0.13 -5.10 -9.80
C THR A 112 1.25 -5.59 -9.39
N GLU A 113 2.31 -5.17 -10.07
CA GLU A 113 3.70 -5.51 -9.76
C GLU A 113 4.12 -4.95 -8.40
N THR A 114 3.93 -3.66 -8.19
CA THR A 114 4.26 -2.97 -6.93
C THR A 114 3.49 -3.58 -5.76
N THR A 115 2.19 -3.84 -5.92
CA THR A 115 1.38 -4.45 -4.87
C THR A 115 1.82 -5.89 -4.58
N SER A 116 2.07 -6.70 -5.61
CA SER A 116 2.54 -8.08 -5.45
C SER A 116 3.86 -8.14 -4.68
N LYS A 117 4.79 -7.24 -5.01
CA LYS A 117 6.08 -7.15 -4.33
C LYS A 117 5.94 -6.70 -2.88
N ALA A 118 5.08 -5.74 -2.61
CA ALA A 118 4.84 -5.26 -1.25
C ALA A 118 4.15 -6.33 -0.38
N ILE A 119 3.29 -7.20 -0.94
CA ILE A 119 2.74 -8.38 -0.25
C ILE A 119 3.86 -9.29 0.24
N GLU A 120 4.91 -9.49 -0.57
CA GLU A 120 6.08 -10.28 -0.18
C GLU A 120 6.91 -9.57 0.89
N VAL A 121 7.32 -8.34 0.62
CA VAL A 121 8.30 -7.60 1.44
C VAL A 121 7.72 -7.10 2.76
N VAL A 122 6.48 -6.61 2.75
CA VAL A 122 5.83 -6.01 3.92
C VAL A 122 4.83 -6.96 4.55
N GLY A 123 4.04 -7.68 3.73
CA GLY A 123 3.04 -8.63 4.20
C GLY A 123 3.65 -9.93 4.74
N GLY A 124 4.88 -10.26 4.37
CA GLY A 124 5.58 -11.45 4.84
C GLY A 124 5.25 -12.74 4.08
N ALA A 125 4.55 -12.66 2.96
CA ALA A 125 4.30 -13.82 2.10
C ALA A 125 5.55 -14.18 1.28
N GLN A 126 5.81 -15.47 1.09
CA GLN A 126 6.91 -15.92 0.22
C GLN A 126 6.65 -15.58 -1.25
N LYS A 127 5.37 -15.60 -1.66
CA LYS A 127 4.92 -15.21 -2.99
C LYS A 127 3.65 -14.38 -2.90
N GLY A 128 3.67 -13.21 -3.56
CA GLY A 128 2.55 -12.28 -3.64
C GLY A 128 1.92 -12.23 -5.03
N LYS A 129 0.62 -12.00 -5.10
CA LYS A 129 -0.10 -11.69 -6.32
C LYS A 129 -1.16 -10.62 -6.06
N ALA A 130 -1.33 -9.72 -6.99
CA ALA A 130 -2.39 -8.72 -6.95
C ALA A 130 -3.22 -8.75 -8.23
N ILE A 131 -4.53 -8.64 -8.06
CA ILE A 131 -5.52 -8.52 -9.12
C ILE A 131 -6.32 -7.26 -8.85
N ILE A 132 -6.45 -6.39 -9.86
CA ILE A 132 -7.29 -5.20 -9.77
C ILE A 132 -8.52 -5.37 -10.66
N ILE A 133 -9.68 -5.02 -10.12
CA ILE A 133 -10.94 -4.99 -10.85
C ILE A 133 -11.45 -3.54 -10.87
N LEU A 134 -11.60 -2.99 -12.05
CA LEU A 134 -12.25 -1.69 -12.24
C LEU A 134 -13.77 -1.90 -12.34
N ASN A 135 -14.46 -1.67 -11.23
CA ASN A 135 -15.90 -1.93 -11.11
C ASN A 135 -16.72 -0.77 -11.73
N PRO A 136 -17.52 -1.03 -12.76
CA PRO A 136 -18.31 0.00 -13.44
C PRO A 136 -19.67 0.30 -12.79
N ALA A 137 -19.99 -0.26 -11.63
CA ALA A 137 -21.30 -0.12 -10.99
C ALA A 137 -21.70 1.33 -10.74
N GLU A 138 -23.00 1.59 -10.89
CA GLU A 138 -23.66 2.86 -10.59
C GLU A 138 -24.81 2.63 -9.57
N PRO A 139 -24.83 3.35 -8.43
CA PRO A 139 -23.83 4.33 -7.98
C PRO A 139 -22.47 3.67 -7.70
N PRO A 140 -21.38 4.45 -7.74
CA PRO A 140 -20.03 3.93 -7.50
C PRO A 140 -19.93 3.21 -6.15
N LEU A 141 -19.36 2.01 -6.16
CA LEU A 141 -19.15 1.23 -4.94
C LEU A 141 -17.87 1.70 -4.22
N LEU A 142 -17.88 1.60 -2.91
CA LEU A 142 -16.65 1.67 -2.12
C LEU A 142 -15.71 0.52 -2.51
N MET A 143 -14.41 0.74 -2.38
CA MET A 143 -13.42 -0.29 -2.59
C MET A 143 -13.73 -1.51 -1.71
N ARG A 144 -13.73 -2.69 -2.33
CA ARG A 144 -13.93 -3.97 -1.66
C ARG A 144 -12.83 -4.93 -2.11
N ASP A 145 -12.11 -5.45 -1.16
CA ASP A 145 -10.96 -6.28 -1.41
C ASP A 145 -11.15 -7.64 -0.77
N THR A 146 -10.62 -8.67 -1.43
CA THR A 146 -10.56 -10.03 -0.90
C THR A 146 -9.10 -10.45 -0.81
N VAL A 147 -8.72 -11.05 0.30
CA VAL A 147 -7.37 -11.55 0.56
C VAL A 147 -7.43 -13.06 0.71
N TYR A 148 -6.66 -13.77 -0.11
CA TYR A 148 -6.48 -15.22 0.00
C TYR A 148 -5.06 -15.49 0.49
N VAL A 149 -4.93 -16.35 1.49
CA VAL A 149 -3.64 -16.69 2.09
C VAL A 149 -3.49 -18.20 2.16
N LEU A 150 -2.37 -18.71 1.68
CA LEU A 150 -1.92 -20.07 1.89
C LEU A 150 -0.77 -20.05 2.90
N SER A 151 -1.02 -20.64 4.08
CA SER A 151 -0.06 -20.69 5.17
C SER A 151 0.16 -22.10 5.69
N ASP A 152 1.16 -22.26 6.56
CA ASP A 152 1.23 -23.43 7.41
C ASP A 152 -0.03 -23.54 8.29
N ALA A 153 -0.30 -24.73 8.80
CA ALA A 153 -1.42 -24.93 9.71
C ALA A 153 -1.26 -24.04 10.96
N ALA A 154 -2.33 -23.35 11.31
CA ALA A 154 -2.42 -22.51 12.49
C ALA A 154 -3.77 -22.66 13.18
N ASP A 155 -3.85 -22.27 14.43
CA ASP A 155 -5.12 -22.23 15.14
C ASP A 155 -6.02 -21.14 14.55
N GLN A 156 -7.26 -21.50 14.22
CA GLN A 156 -8.21 -20.57 13.60
C GLN A 156 -8.48 -19.35 14.49
N ALA A 157 -8.64 -19.57 15.79
CA ALA A 157 -8.96 -18.48 16.73
C ALA A 157 -7.78 -17.51 16.86
N GLU A 158 -6.53 -17.99 16.79
CA GLU A 158 -5.34 -17.12 16.79
C GLU A 158 -5.26 -16.27 15.52
N VAL A 159 -5.56 -16.84 14.36
CA VAL A 159 -5.60 -16.10 13.09
C VAL A 159 -6.70 -15.05 13.12
N GLU A 160 -7.92 -15.41 13.54
CA GLU A 160 -9.05 -14.49 13.64
C GLU A 160 -8.74 -13.33 14.58
N ALA A 161 -8.19 -13.61 15.77
CA ALA A 161 -7.80 -12.59 16.74
C ALA A 161 -6.74 -11.62 16.19
N SER A 162 -5.72 -12.15 15.50
CA SER A 162 -4.68 -11.32 14.86
C SER A 162 -5.24 -10.42 13.75
N VAL A 163 -6.17 -10.94 12.95
CA VAL A 163 -6.86 -10.16 11.90
C VAL A 163 -7.73 -9.07 12.52
N GLU A 164 -8.52 -9.39 13.55
CA GLU A 164 -9.37 -8.41 14.23
C GLU A 164 -8.56 -7.29 14.88
N GLU A 165 -7.45 -7.62 15.56
CA GLU A 165 -6.52 -6.63 16.11
C GLU A 165 -5.99 -5.69 15.02
N MET A 166 -5.57 -6.25 13.89
CA MET A 166 -5.08 -5.47 12.75
C MET A 166 -6.16 -4.57 12.17
N VAL A 167 -7.39 -5.06 12.03
CA VAL A 167 -8.54 -4.24 11.57
C VAL A 167 -8.77 -3.06 12.50
N GLN A 168 -8.73 -3.28 13.81
CA GLN A 168 -8.88 -2.22 14.80
C GLN A 168 -7.76 -1.19 14.68
N ALA A 169 -6.51 -1.64 14.53
CA ALA A 169 -5.36 -0.77 14.36
C ALA A 169 -5.49 0.12 13.11
N VAL A 170 -5.86 -0.45 11.96
CA VAL A 170 -6.07 0.33 10.72
C VAL A 170 -7.26 1.28 10.88
N SER A 171 -8.37 0.81 11.47
CA SER A 171 -9.59 1.62 11.65
C SER A 171 -9.37 2.84 12.53
N SER A 172 -8.35 2.82 13.39
CA SER A 172 -8.01 3.94 14.28
C SER A 172 -7.59 5.21 13.52
N TYR A 173 -7.02 5.04 12.31
CA TYR A 173 -6.56 6.17 11.46
C TYR A 173 -7.22 6.20 10.07
N VAL A 174 -7.96 5.14 9.69
CA VAL A 174 -8.74 5.08 8.44
C VAL A 174 -10.21 4.87 8.78
N PRO A 175 -10.99 5.95 9.01
CA PRO A 175 -12.42 5.84 9.29
C PRO A 175 -13.15 5.12 8.15
N GLY A 176 -13.91 4.08 8.49
CA GLY A 176 -14.65 3.28 7.52
C GLY A 176 -13.93 2.00 7.04
N TYR A 177 -12.67 1.79 7.39
CA TYR A 177 -12.02 0.49 7.20
C TYR A 177 -12.69 -0.56 8.09
N ARG A 178 -13.09 -1.67 7.52
CA ARG A 178 -13.80 -2.73 8.26
C ARG A 178 -13.69 -4.09 7.59
N LEU A 179 -13.60 -5.11 8.39
CA LEU A 179 -13.76 -6.49 7.94
C LEU A 179 -15.22 -6.75 7.55
N LYS A 180 -15.44 -7.46 6.47
CA LYS A 180 -16.79 -7.85 6.01
C LYS A 180 -17.10 -9.31 6.37
N GLN A 181 -16.12 -10.15 6.21
CA GLN A 181 -16.20 -11.61 6.37
C GLN A 181 -14.85 -12.13 6.80
#